data_3becab0cbfd08ee3db878e3ce77e6cbb
#
_entry.id   3becab0cbfd08ee3db878e3ce77e6cbb
#
_cell.length_a   1.000
_cell.length_b   1.000
_cell.length_c   1.000
_cell.angle_alpha   90.00
_cell.angle_beta   90.00
_cell.angle_gamma   90.00
#
_symmetry.space_group_name_H-M   'P 1'
#
loop_
_entity.id
_entity.type
_entity.pdbx_description
1 polymer ?
#
loop_
_entity_poly.entity_id
_entity_poly.type
_entity_poly.pdbx_seq_one_letter_code
_entity_poly.pdbx_strand_id
1 'polypeptide(L)'
;MLTRAALIIMAWVAPISAHEMTPAYPKIKPSYVSGVVKVEMSIFNYRSDVKYYQINVFDAAWNSVPFSTQYKVLKVKHSERNNFDVYLRKADLKRAVYLCTTSKVKKQVGVKTLVSSRICSRLNGNKP
;
A
#
# COMPACT_ATOMS: atom_id res chain seq x y z
N MET A 1 -39.82 -35.45 -24.69
CA MET A 1 -38.38 -35.18 -24.43
C MET A 1 -38.25 -33.83 -23.80
N LEU A 2 -37.95 -33.78 -22.50
CA LEU A 2 -37.78 -32.54 -21.76
C LEU A 2 -36.28 -32.24 -21.73
N THR A 3 -35.83 -31.28 -22.52
CA THR A 3 -34.50 -30.70 -22.45
C THR A 3 -34.41 -29.81 -21.21
N ARG A 4 -33.73 -30.28 -20.18
CA ARG A 4 -33.36 -29.47 -19.01
C ARG A 4 -32.26 -28.53 -19.43
N ALA A 5 -32.59 -27.28 -19.68
CA ALA A 5 -31.63 -26.20 -19.79
C ALA A 5 -31.07 -25.89 -18.38
N ALA A 6 -29.84 -26.32 -18.10
CA ALA A 6 -29.15 -25.92 -16.89
C ALA A 6 -28.74 -24.45 -17.03
N LEU A 7 -29.44 -23.58 -16.31
CA LEU A 7 -29.04 -22.17 -16.17
C LEU A 7 -27.76 -22.12 -15.32
N ILE A 8 -26.63 -21.93 -15.97
CA ILE A 8 -25.37 -21.64 -15.27
C ILE A 8 -25.42 -20.18 -14.88
N ILE A 9 -25.74 -19.91 -13.61
CA ILE A 9 -25.61 -18.58 -13.02
C ILE A 9 -24.12 -18.36 -12.76
N MET A 10 -23.45 -17.67 -13.68
CA MET A 10 -22.13 -17.13 -13.43
C MET A 10 -22.27 -16.01 -12.41
N ALA A 11 -21.99 -16.31 -11.14
CA ALA A 11 -21.84 -15.29 -10.11
C ALA A 11 -20.59 -14.48 -10.42
N TRP A 12 -20.75 -13.27 -10.87
CA TRP A 12 -19.67 -12.31 -11.01
C TRP A 12 -19.25 -11.86 -9.62
N VAL A 13 -18.17 -12.43 -9.11
CA VAL A 13 -17.53 -11.92 -7.90
C VAL A 13 -16.72 -10.70 -8.34
N ALA A 14 -17.25 -9.50 -8.11
CA ALA A 14 -16.48 -8.27 -8.31
C ALA A 14 -15.27 -8.26 -7.36
N PRO A 15 -14.02 -8.03 -7.84
CA PRO A 15 -12.88 -7.92 -6.94
C PRO A 15 -13.10 -6.71 -6.01
N ILE A 16 -13.07 -6.95 -4.70
CA ILE A 16 -13.13 -5.88 -3.69
C ILE A 16 -11.74 -5.26 -3.62
N SER A 17 -11.54 -4.14 -4.31
CA SER A 17 -10.32 -3.36 -4.20
C SER A 17 -10.28 -2.65 -2.85
N ALA A 18 -9.25 -2.94 -2.04
CA ALA A 18 -9.08 -2.33 -0.72
C ALA A 18 -8.51 -0.90 -0.83
N HIS A 19 -7.38 -0.75 -1.49
CA HIS A 19 -6.75 0.51 -1.86
C HIS A 19 -5.73 0.25 -2.97
N GLU A 20 -5.23 1.31 -3.57
CA GLU A 20 -4.21 1.25 -4.61
C GLU A 20 -2.98 2.04 -4.16
N MET A 21 -1.81 1.52 -4.41
CA MET A 21 -0.56 2.24 -4.22
C MET A 21 0.27 2.18 -5.50
N THR A 22 0.70 3.34 -5.99
CA THR A 22 1.48 3.46 -7.22
C THR A 22 2.69 4.37 -7.02
N PRO A 23 3.76 4.15 -7.77
CA PRO A 23 3.99 3.04 -8.71
C PRO A 23 4.36 1.74 -7.99
N ALA A 24 4.20 0.59 -8.67
CA ALA A 24 4.58 -0.71 -8.13
C ALA A 24 6.10 -0.87 -7.99
N TYR A 25 6.85 -0.19 -8.86
CA TYR A 25 8.32 -0.16 -8.89
C TYR A 25 8.79 1.29 -8.93
N PRO A 26 8.78 1.99 -7.80
CA PRO A 26 9.12 3.42 -7.78
C PRO A 26 10.58 3.67 -8.10
N LYS A 27 10.84 4.82 -8.72
CA LYS A 27 12.19 5.31 -8.95
C LYS A 27 12.76 5.88 -7.67
N ILE A 28 14.02 5.55 -7.40
CA ILE A 28 14.80 6.17 -6.33
C ILE A 28 15.39 7.48 -6.86
N LYS A 29 15.02 8.60 -6.26
CA LYS A 29 15.47 9.93 -6.66
C LYS A 29 16.41 10.54 -5.60
N PRO A 30 17.33 11.42 -6.00
CA PRO A 30 18.08 12.20 -5.01
C PRO A 30 17.15 13.14 -4.24
N SER A 31 17.44 13.38 -2.98
CA SER A 31 16.79 14.39 -2.17
C SER A 31 17.67 15.65 -2.03
N TYR A 32 17.13 16.70 -1.41
CA TYR A 32 17.90 17.89 -1.09
C TYR A 32 18.96 17.66 0.03
N VAL A 33 18.85 16.55 0.73
CA VAL A 33 19.79 16.19 1.80
C VAL A 33 20.80 15.19 1.27
N SER A 34 22.10 15.49 1.41
CA SER A 34 23.17 14.59 1.03
C SER A 34 23.08 13.26 1.80
N GLY A 35 23.23 12.14 1.09
CA GLY A 35 23.13 10.80 1.68
C GLY A 35 21.71 10.30 1.93
N VAL A 36 20.71 11.05 1.51
CA VAL A 36 19.29 10.69 1.62
C VAL A 36 18.65 10.66 0.23
N VAL A 37 17.89 9.62 -0.05
CA VAL A 37 17.12 9.47 -1.29
C VAL A 37 15.63 9.64 -1.02
N LYS A 38 14.89 9.94 -2.08
CA LYS A 38 13.46 10.17 -2.05
C LYS A 38 12.74 9.17 -2.95
N VAL A 39 11.61 8.65 -2.46
CA VAL A 39 10.68 7.81 -3.21
C VAL A 39 9.32 8.50 -3.22
N GLU A 40 8.81 8.83 -4.39
CA GLU A 40 7.51 9.48 -4.58
C GLU A 40 6.43 8.44 -4.82
N MET A 41 5.37 8.49 -4.00
CA MET A 41 4.29 7.51 -4.01
C MET A 41 2.93 8.19 -4.05
N SER A 42 1.93 7.41 -4.50
CA SER A 42 0.52 7.81 -4.48
C SER A 42 -0.32 6.68 -3.93
N ILE A 43 -1.30 7.01 -3.09
CA ILE A 43 -2.28 6.08 -2.56
C ILE A 43 -3.69 6.54 -2.95
N PHE A 44 -4.54 5.59 -3.36
CA PHE A 44 -5.96 5.82 -3.62
C PHE A 44 -6.80 4.90 -2.73
N ASN A 45 -7.78 5.47 -2.03
CA ASN A 45 -8.63 4.70 -1.13
C ASN A 45 -9.98 4.38 -1.77
N TYR A 46 -10.21 3.09 -2.05
CA TYR A 46 -11.50 2.59 -2.55
C TYR A 46 -12.50 2.25 -1.43
N ARG A 47 -12.05 2.26 -0.16
CA ARG A 47 -12.87 1.82 0.97
C ARG A 47 -13.56 2.99 1.64
N SER A 48 -14.85 2.80 1.98
CA SER A 48 -15.64 3.73 2.79
C SER A 48 -15.46 3.50 4.30
N ASP A 49 -14.98 2.31 4.70
CA ASP A 49 -14.87 1.88 6.10
C ASP A 49 -13.47 2.13 6.71
N VAL A 50 -12.48 2.50 5.90
CA VAL A 50 -11.11 2.80 6.33
C VAL A 50 -10.70 4.17 5.84
N LYS A 51 -10.07 4.96 6.72
CA LYS A 51 -9.56 6.31 6.42
C LYS A 51 -8.06 6.46 6.70
N TYR A 52 -7.43 5.52 7.39
CA TYR A 52 -6.05 5.64 7.84
C TYR A 52 -5.21 4.51 7.29
N TYR A 53 -4.02 4.86 6.79
CA TYR A 53 -3.07 3.94 6.21
C TYR A 53 -1.69 4.20 6.79
N GLN A 54 -1.08 3.17 7.36
CA GLN A 54 0.27 3.25 7.91
C GLN A 54 1.30 2.93 6.85
N ILE A 55 2.34 3.76 6.76
CA ILE A 55 3.49 3.55 5.89
C ILE A 55 4.54 2.76 6.65
N ASN A 56 5.13 1.76 6.00
CA ASN A 56 6.28 1.00 6.49
C ASN A 56 7.24 0.67 5.37
N VAL A 57 8.51 0.52 5.71
CA VAL A 57 9.53 0.00 4.80
C VAL A 57 10.12 -1.26 5.43
N PHE A 58 10.25 -2.32 4.64
CA PHE A 58 10.74 -3.61 5.08
C PHE A 58 11.88 -4.12 4.22
N ASP A 59 12.73 -4.96 4.82
CA ASP A 59 13.71 -5.75 4.09
C ASP A 59 13.08 -7.04 3.52
N ALA A 60 13.90 -7.88 2.88
CA ALA A 60 13.43 -9.14 2.29
C ALA A 60 12.90 -10.14 3.33
N ALA A 61 13.31 -10.03 4.58
CA ALA A 61 12.85 -10.86 5.71
C ALA A 61 11.70 -10.20 6.49
N TRP A 62 11.14 -9.09 5.99
CA TRP A 62 10.06 -8.32 6.63
C TRP A 62 10.44 -7.64 7.95
N ASN A 63 11.74 -7.41 8.16
CA ASN A 63 12.20 -6.55 9.24
C ASN A 63 12.06 -5.08 8.84
N SER A 64 11.75 -4.23 9.81
CA SER A 64 11.59 -2.80 9.58
C SER A 64 12.91 -2.15 9.18
N VAL A 65 12.85 -1.31 8.15
CA VAL A 65 13.96 -0.45 7.71
C VAL A 65 13.62 0.99 8.07
N PRO A 66 14.55 1.74 8.67
CA PRO A 66 14.31 3.14 9.02
C PRO A 66 13.99 4.00 7.81
N PHE A 67 13.03 4.88 7.95
CA PHE A 67 12.63 5.85 6.93
C PHE A 67 12.06 7.10 7.57
N SER A 68 11.96 8.17 6.78
CA SER A 68 11.30 9.40 7.16
C SER A 68 10.20 9.74 6.17
N THR A 69 9.13 10.31 6.66
CA THR A 69 8.01 10.82 5.86
C THR A 69 7.30 11.90 6.66
N GLN A 70 6.51 12.73 6.00
CA GLN A 70 5.77 13.80 6.67
C GLN A 70 4.79 13.24 7.71
N TYR A 71 4.05 12.18 7.34
CA TYR A 71 3.11 11.49 8.23
C TYR A 71 3.28 9.98 8.07
N LYS A 72 3.60 9.28 9.14
CA LYS A 72 3.69 7.80 9.13
C LYS A 72 2.32 7.14 8.99
N VAL A 73 1.27 7.84 9.38
CA VAL A 73 -0.12 7.42 9.18
C VAL A 73 -0.81 8.48 8.34
N LEU A 74 -1.24 8.09 7.15
CA LEU A 74 -1.94 8.97 6.21
C LEU A 74 -3.45 8.88 6.45
N LYS A 75 -4.11 10.05 6.45
CA LYS A 75 -5.56 10.11 6.35
C LYS A 75 -5.94 10.24 4.87
N VAL A 76 -6.62 9.24 4.34
CA VAL A 76 -7.09 9.20 2.97
C VAL A 76 -8.58 8.87 2.98
N LYS A 77 -9.40 9.84 2.62
CA LYS A 77 -10.86 9.66 2.59
C LYS A 77 -11.27 8.70 1.48
N HIS A 78 -12.49 8.19 1.56
CA HIS A 78 -13.07 7.37 0.50
C HIS A 78 -12.98 8.09 -0.86
N SER A 79 -12.53 7.38 -1.89
CA SER A 79 -12.34 7.90 -3.25
C SER A 79 -11.37 9.08 -3.37
N GLU A 80 -10.47 9.24 -2.41
CA GLU A 80 -9.42 10.27 -2.42
C GLU A 80 -8.07 9.66 -2.80
N ARG A 81 -7.27 10.45 -3.52
CA ARG A 81 -5.88 10.16 -3.85
C ARG A 81 -4.98 11.11 -3.07
N ASN A 82 -3.98 10.57 -2.40
CA ASN A 82 -2.93 11.34 -1.73
C ASN A 82 -1.55 10.95 -2.27
N ASN A 83 -0.73 11.95 -2.48
CA ASN A 83 0.69 11.76 -2.79
C ASN A 83 1.50 11.88 -1.52
N PHE A 84 2.54 11.07 -1.38
CA PHE A 84 3.46 11.14 -0.26
C PHE A 84 4.87 10.76 -0.68
N ASP A 85 5.83 11.29 0.05
CA ASP A 85 7.25 11.03 -0.17
C ASP A 85 7.83 10.25 0.99
N VAL A 86 8.66 9.27 0.66
CA VAL A 86 9.41 8.48 1.64
C VAL A 86 10.89 8.75 1.45
N TYR A 87 11.58 9.06 2.54
CA TYR A 87 13.01 9.36 2.54
C TYR A 87 13.77 8.22 3.21
N LEU A 88 14.83 7.77 2.55
CA LEU A 88 15.70 6.69 3.00
C LEU A 88 17.16 7.14 2.97
N ARG A 89 17.94 6.69 3.95
CA ARG A 89 19.39 6.87 3.90
C ARG A 89 19.95 5.97 2.79
N LYS A 90 20.90 6.46 2.04
CA LYS A 90 21.60 5.64 1.01
C LYS A 90 22.17 4.36 1.60
N ALA A 91 22.65 4.40 2.84
CA ALA A 91 23.18 3.23 3.54
C ALA A 91 22.14 2.11 3.73
N ASP A 92 20.85 2.46 3.79
CA ASP A 92 19.74 1.51 3.98
C ASP A 92 19.15 0.97 2.67
N LEU A 93 19.50 1.53 1.52
CA LEU A 93 18.92 1.17 0.22
C LEU A 93 19.14 -0.28 -0.16
N LYS A 94 20.27 -0.87 0.18
CA LYS A 94 20.59 -2.26 -0.17
C LYS A 94 19.65 -3.25 0.48
N ARG A 95 19.15 -2.93 1.67
CA ARG A 95 18.24 -3.80 2.42
C ARG A 95 16.77 -3.42 2.31
N ALA A 96 16.45 -2.21 1.85
CA ALA A 96 15.08 -1.76 1.66
C ALA A 96 14.48 -2.43 0.41
N VAL A 97 13.52 -3.31 0.60
CA VAL A 97 12.89 -4.09 -0.47
C VAL A 97 11.45 -3.68 -0.71
N TYR A 98 10.67 -3.51 0.35
CA TYR A 98 9.25 -3.23 0.27
C TYR A 98 8.90 -1.90 0.93
N LEU A 99 8.15 -1.08 0.21
CA LEU A 99 7.46 0.08 0.76
C LEU A 99 5.97 -0.24 0.77
N CYS A 100 5.39 -0.28 1.97
CA CYS A 100 4.03 -0.78 2.17
C CYS A 100 3.12 0.26 2.79
N THR A 101 1.84 0.20 2.43
CA THR A 101 0.75 0.87 3.14
C THR A 101 -0.20 -0.17 3.67
N THR A 102 -0.55 -0.06 4.95
CA THR A 102 -1.45 -0.99 5.64
C THR A 102 -2.64 -0.22 6.20
N SER A 103 -3.84 -0.70 5.92
CA SER A 103 -5.06 -0.10 6.45
C SER A 103 -5.10 -0.20 7.97
N LYS A 104 -5.43 0.92 8.62
CA LYS A 104 -5.63 1.01 10.08
C LYS A 104 -7.09 1.22 10.38
N VAL A 105 -7.63 0.35 11.21
CA VAL A 105 -9.00 0.46 11.69
C VAL A 105 -8.96 1.01 13.11
N LYS A 106 -9.69 2.11 13.34
CA LYS A 106 -9.99 2.52 14.71
C LYS A 106 -10.86 1.44 15.35
N LYS A 107 -10.38 0.81 16.44
CA LYS A 107 -11.21 -0.09 17.23
C LYS A 107 -12.36 0.74 17.82
N GLN A 108 -13.53 0.60 17.24
CA GLN A 108 -14.77 1.07 17.85
C GLN A 108 -15.40 -0.10 18.58
N VAL A 109 -15.88 0.14 19.81
CA VAL A 109 -16.63 -0.84 20.59
C VAL A 109 -17.84 -1.29 19.76
N GLY A 110 -17.95 -2.60 19.47
CA GLY A 110 -19.07 -3.20 18.73
C GLY A 110 -18.86 -3.40 17.22
N VAL A 111 -17.73 -3.03 16.66
CA VAL A 111 -17.41 -3.32 15.24
C VAL A 111 -16.69 -4.66 15.14
N LYS A 112 -17.34 -5.62 14.47
CA LYS A 112 -16.71 -6.90 14.10
C LYS A 112 -15.51 -6.65 13.21
N THR A 113 -14.50 -7.48 13.36
CA THR A 113 -13.21 -7.50 12.66
C THR A 113 -13.29 -6.98 11.23
N LEU A 114 -12.74 -5.80 10.97
CA LEU A 114 -12.53 -5.28 9.63
C LEU A 114 -11.28 -5.92 9.03
N VAL A 115 -11.36 -6.27 7.76
CA VAL A 115 -10.23 -6.85 7.03
C VAL A 115 -9.13 -5.81 6.90
N SER A 116 -7.95 -6.11 7.45
CA SER A 116 -6.75 -5.32 7.23
C SER A 116 -6.16 -5.66 5.86
N SER A 117 -5.79 -4.65 5.08
CA SER A 117 -5.13 -4.82 3.79
C SER A 117 -3.75 -4.17 3.80
N ARG A 118 -2.78 -4.86 3.21
CA ARG A 118 -1.42 -4.34 3.00
C ARG A 118 -1.10 -4.41 1.51
N ILE A 119 -0.64 -3.31 0.96
CA ILE A 119 -0.15 -3.23 -0.42
C ILE A 119 1.28 -2.72 -0.38
N CYS A 120 2.16 -3.37 -1.12
CA CYS A 120 3.57 -3.06 -1.14
C CYS A 120 4.05 -2.78 -2.57
N SER A 121 4.89 -1.75 -2.68
CA SER A 121 5.71 -1.48 -3.87
C SER A 121 7.11 -2.02 -3.63
N ARG A 122 7.77 -2.48 -4.68
CA ARG A 122 9.09 -3.06 -4.61
C ARG A 122 10.16 -2.03 -4.96
N LEU A 123 11.00 -1.69 -4.00
CA LEU A 123 12.03 -0.65 -4.14
C LEU A 123 13.22 -1.08 -5.01
N ASN A 124 13.51 -2.38 -5.07
CA ASN A 124 14.61 -2.93 -5.85
C ASN A 124 14.16 -3.63 -7.14
N GLY A 125 12.95 -3.34 -7.64
CA GLY A 125 12.34 -4.02 -8.78
C GLY A 125 13.05 -3.84 -10.11
N ASN A 126 13.99 -2.89 -10.22
CA ASN A 126 14.77 -2.63 -11.43
C ASN A 126 16.11 -3.38 -11.46
N LYS A 127 16.38 -4.24 -10.49
CA LYS A 127 17.55 -5.13 -10.54
C LYS A 127 17.14 -6.45 -11.17
N PRO A 128 17.85 -6.89 -12.21
CA PRO A 128 17.60 -8.20 -12.80
C PRO A 128 17.88 -9.33 -11.81
#